data_f51afdd1a216308677f9b8bba5aadfc5
#
_entry.id   f51afdd1a216308677f9b8bba5aadfc5
#
_cell.length_a   1.000
_cell.length_b   1.000
_cell.length_c   1.000
_cell.angle_alpha   90.00
_cell.angle_beta   90.00
_cell.angle_gamma   90.00
#
_symmetry.space_group_name_H-M   'P 1'
#
loop_
_entity.id
_entity.type
_entity.pdbx_description
1 polymer ?
#
loop_
_entity_poly.entity_id
_entity_poly.type
_entity_poly.pdbx_seq_one_letter_code
_entity_poly.pdbx_strand_id
1 'polypeptide(L)'
;MSLTFAQADVPSTPIHVIADGGVASWAAGQPDHVRTWIERLGFVGRPGSVAMLPGEDGNIVAALVGVGTEAQRARARFALAAAQPKLPEGVYHVAGDLRGLDPDEQALGWLLSRYRFGRYREVRSPGAGLKPPRGVDRARIEAIAAGEAMTRDLINTPAGDMGPEELELATGDLAREFGAGVESVSGDRLERDFPMIHAVGRAASDAPRLLDMRWGADGPALTLVGKGVCFDTGGLNVKPARGMGLMKKDMGGAATALGLARMIMALEPRLRLRVLVPAVENAISGRSMRPGDVLTSRKGLTVEINNTDAEGRLVMADALALADEERPELIVSMATLTGAARVAVGPDIAPFFATEPAVADAIRDGGAAVADPVWELPFHDPYETMIEPAIADLDNAPSGGFAGSITAALFLRRFVTSTSRYAHFDIYGWQNKAAPGRPAGGVGQGARALLAALPRLLGV
;
A
#
# COMPACT_ATOMS: atom_id res chain seq x y z
N MET A 1 13.16 -8.35 -7.70
CA MET A 1 13.06 -9.83 -7.46
C MET A 1 11.63 -10.24 -7.69
N SER A 2 11.38 -11.25 -8.53
CA SER A 2 10.00 -11.71 -8.80
C SER A 2 9.46 -12.51 -7.61
N LEU A 3 8.29 -12.11 -7.08
CA LEU A 3 7.57 -12.82 -6.02
C LEU A 3 6.59 -13.80 -6.64
N THR A 4 7.11 -14.94 -7.11
CA THR A 4 6.34 -15.97 -7.82
C THR A 4 6.36 -17.31 -7.08
N PHE A 5 5.37 -18.13 -7.36
CA PHE A 5 5.35 -19.51 -6.92
C PHE A 5 6.37 -20.37 -7.69
N ALA A 6 6.76 -21.46 -7.09
CA ALA A 6 7.56 -22.47 -7.75
C ALA A 6 6.77 -23.16 -8.88
N GLN A 7 7.49 -23.70 -9.86
CA GLN A 7 6.88 -24.43 -10.97
C GLN A 7 6.29 -25.77 -10.47
N ALA A 8 5.26 -26.25 -11.17
CA ALA A 8 4.52 -27.43 -10.75
C ALA A 8 5.35 -28.73 -10.82
N ASP A 9 6.26 -28.81 -11.77
CA ASP A 9 7.11 -29.97 -12.08
C ASP A 9 8.35 -30.11 -11.17
N VAL A 10 8.72 -29.05 -10.44
CA VAL A 10 9.87 -29.08 -9.52
C VAL A 10 9.58 -30.00 -8.32
N PRO A 11 10.48 -30.89 -7.91
CA PRO A 11 10.35 -31.66 -6.69
C PRO A 11 10.12 -30.77 -5.47
N SER A 12 9.23 -31.18 -4.56
CA SER A 12 8.86 -30.33 -3.42
C SER A 12 8.58 -31.13 -2.16
N THR A 13 8.97 -30.57 -1.02
CA THR A 13 8.76 -31.14 0.31
C THR A 13 7.37 -30.75 0.83
N PRO A 14 6.55 -31.71 1.32
CA PRO A 14 5.24 -31.41 1.88
C PRO A 14 5.36 -30.64 3.21
N ILE A 15 4.49 -29.64 3.38
CA ILE A 15 4.24 -28.94 4.65
C ILE A 15 2.91 -29.41 5.20
N HIS A 16 2.91 -29.98 6.40
CA HIS A 16 1.71 -30.25 7.17
C HIS A 16 1.43 -29.11 8.15
N VAL A 17 0.29 -28.47 8.00
CA VAL A 17 -0.14 -27.37 8.88
C VAL A 17 -0.80 -27.94 10.12
N ILE A 18 -0.26 -27.63 11.30
CA ILE A 18 -0.68 -28.21 12.59
C ILE A 18 -1.19 -27.10 13.52
N ALA A 19 -2.45 -27.22 13.94
CA ALA A 19 -2.99 -26.39 15.01
C ALA A 19 -2.46 -26.84 16.38
N ASP A 20 -2.49 -25.94 17.36
CA ASP A 20 -2.18 -26.29 18.74
C ASP A 20 -3.15 -27.38 19.25
N GLY A 21 -2.64 -28.42 19.89
CA GLY A 21 -3.39 -29.63 20.27
C GLY A 21 -3.62 -30.62 19.15
N GLY A 22 -3.29 -30.31 17.86
CA GLY A 22 -3.50 -31.19 16.71
C GLY A 22 -2.37 -32.21 16.46
N VAL A 23 -1.25 -32.10 17.18
CA VAL A 23 -0.05 -32.90 16.94
C VAL A 23 -0.31 -34.39 17.19
N ALA A 24 -0.96 -34.75 18.28
CA ALA A 24 -1.24 -36.15 18.63
C ALA A 24 -2.13 -36.85 17.56
N SER A 25 -3.16 -36.16 17.10
CA SER A 25 -4.05 -36.68 16.05
C SER A 25 -3.32 -36.88 14.72
N TRP A 26 -2.45 -35.93 14.33
CA TRP A 26 -1.65 -36.04 13.11
C TRP A 26 -0.61 -37.18 13.25
N ALA A 27 0.05 -37.27 14.40
CA ALA A 27 1.09 -38.28 14.69
C ALA A 27 0.56 -39.70 14.72
N ALA A 28 -0.70 -39.90 15.11
CA ALA A 28 -1.31 -41.25 15.19
C ALA A 28 -1.26 -42.02 13.85
N GLY A 29 -1.28 -41.31 12.72
CA GLY A 29 -1.15 -41.90 11.38
C GLY A 29 0.29 -42.03 10.87
N GLN A 30 1.30 -41.71 11.69
CA GLN A 30 2.70 -41.68 11.26
C GLN A 30 3.49 -42.91 11.76
N PRO A 31 4.58 -43.31 11.06
CA PRO A 31 5.49 -44.34 11.54
C PRO A 31 6.09 -44.00 12.92
N ASP A 32 6.50 -45.07 13.67
CA ASP A 32 7.01 -44.94 15.05
C ASP A 32 8.20 -43.99 15.18
N HIS A 33 9.14 -44.03 14.24
CA HIS A 33 10.30 -43.15 14.26
C HIS A 33 9.91 -41.68 14.14
N VAL A 34 8.87 -41.36 13.34
CA VAL A 34 8.37 -39.97 13.17
C VAL A 34 7.68 -39.53 14.46
N ARG A 35 6.85 -40.40 15.08
CA ARG A 35 6.21 -40.09 16.37
C ARG A 35 7.24 -39.78 17.45
N THR A 36 8.22 -40.67 17.61
CA THR A 36 9.31 -40.49 18.58
C THR A 36 10.11 -39.23 18.34
N TRP A 37 10.36 -38.88 17.05
CA TRP A 37 11.08 -37.66 16.68
C TRP A 37 10.33 -36.40 17.10
N ILE A 38 9.01 -36.34 16.81
CA ILE A 38 8.17 -35.18 17.17
C ILE A 38 8.06 -35.01 18.68
N GLU A 39 7.89 -36.10 19.43
CA GLU A 39 7.87 -36.10 20.89
C GLU A 39 9.17 -35.53 21.46
N ARG A 40 10.32 -36.00 20.97
CA ARG A 40 11.64 -35.53 21.43
C ARG A 40 11.88 -34.05 21.09
N LEU A 41 11.34 -33.55 19.96
CA LEU A 41 11.41 -32.12 19.60
C LEU A 41 10.48 -31.25 20.46
N GLY A 42 9.52 -31.84 21.17
CA GLY A 42 8.51 -31.11 21.92
C GLY A 42 7.64 -30.20 21.02
N PHE A 43 7.38 -30.63 19.76
CA PHE A 43 6.58 -29.87 18.85
C PHE A 43 5.10 -29.92 19.22
N VAL A 44 4.49 -28.75 19.49
CA VAL A 44 3.10 -28.63 19.93
C VAL A 44 2.22 -27.80 19.00
N GLY A 45 2.74 -27.36 17.85
CA GLY A 45 1.98 -26.57 16.88
C GLY A 45 1.87 -25.07 17.20
N ARG A 46 2.74 -24.50 18.02
CA ARG A 46 2.77 -23.04 18.32
C ARG A 46 2.91 -22.21 17.04
N PRO A 47 2.35 -20.97 16.99
CA PRO A 47 2.42 -20.12 15.82
C PRO A 47 3.85 -19.95 15.29
N GLY A 48 4.06 -20.27 14.00
CA GLY A 48 5.35 -20.15 13.32
C GLY A 48 6.42 -21.11 13.81
N SER A 49 6.09 -22.15 14.62
CA SER A 49 7.02 -23.24 14.91
C SER A 49 7.17 -24.14 13.69
N VAL A 50 8.39 -24.67 13.50
CA VAL A 50 8.73 -25.57 12.39
C VAL A 50 9.42 -26.80 12.96
N ALA A 51 9.03 -28.00 12.49
CA ALA A 51 9.76 -29.24 12.73
C ALA A 51 10.00 -29.94 11.39
N MET A 52 11.28 -30.22 11.09
CA MET A 52 11.67 -30.99 9.90
C MET A 52 11.60 -32.47 10.22
N LEU A 53 11.01 -33.27 9.34
CA LEU A 53 10.85 -34.69 9.51
C LEU A 53 11.88 -35.42 8.64
N PRO A 54 12.80 -36.19 9.26
CA PRO A 54 13.73 -37.03 8.52
C PRO A 54 13.05 -38.31 8.04
N GLY A 55 13.42 -38.76 6.85
CA GLY A 55 13.19 -40.11 6.38
C GLY A 55 14.17 -41.09 6.99
N GLU A 56 14.04 -42.37 6.62
CA GLU A 56 14.92 -43.46 7.09
C GLU A 56 16.39 -43.25 6.62
N ASP A 57 16.57 -42.62 5.50
CA ASP A 57 17.87 -42.25 4.90
C ASP A 57 18.49 -40.94 5.47
N GLY A 58 17.81 -40.29 6.41
CA GLY A 58 18.21 -39.04 7.00
C GLY A 58 17.88 -37.79 6.14
N ASN A 59 17.36 -37.97 4.93
CA ASN A 59 16.86 -36.83 4.14
C ASN A 59 15.58 -36.26 4.70
N ILE A 60 15.33 -34.98 4.49
CA ILE A 60 14.09 -34.33 4.93
C ILE A 60 12.96 -34.74 3.98
N VAL A 61 11.93 -35.38 4.51
CA VAL A 61 10.77 -35.88 3.75
C VAL A 61 9.51 -35.02 3.94
N ALA A 62 9.42 -34.25 5.02
CA ALA A 62 8.31 -33.34 5.28
C ALA A 62 8.68 -32.25 6.29
N ALA A 63 7.83 -31.23 6.40
CA ALA A 63 7.91 -30.20 7.42
C ALA A 63 6.55 -30.09 8.16
N LEU A 64 6.57 -29.92 9.47
CA LEU A 64 5.41 -29.49 10.24
C LEU A 64 5.51 -27.99 10.48
N VAL A 65 4.40 -27.28 10.28
CA VAL A 65 4.29 -25.86 10.55
C VAL A 65 3.14 -25.62 11.53
N GLY A 66 3.47 -25.08 12.69
CA GLY A 66 2.50 -24.72 13.72
C GLY A 66 1.81 -23.41 13.41
N VAL A 67 0.48 -23.38 13.54
CA VAL A 67 -0.35 -22.18 13.35
C VAL A 67 -1.11 -21.75 14.62
N GLY A 68 -0.88 -22.45 15.73
CA GLY A 68 -1.45 -22.12 17.04
C GLY A 68 -2.93 -22.45 17.20
N THR A 69 -3.53 -21.89 18.25
CA THR A 69 -4.97 -21.99 18.54
C THR A 69 -5.80 -21.17 17.58
N GLU A 70 -7.11 -21.42 17.53
CA GLU A 70 -8.05 -20.60 16.75
C GLU A 70 -8.01 -19.13 17.16
N ALA A 71 -7.98 -18.84 18.47
CA ALA A 71 -7.88 -17.47 18.97
C ALA A 71 -6.56 -16.76 18.57
N GLN A 72 -5.46 -17.52 18.43
CA GLN A 72 -4.19 -16.96 17.93
C GLN A 72 -4.25 -16.70 16.42
N ARG A 73 -4.86 -17.61 15.64
CA ARG A 73 -5.05 -17.41 14.20
C ARG A 73 -5.95 -16.20 13.89
N ALA A 74 -7.03 -16.03 14.66
CA ALA A 74 -7.94 -14.88 14.49
C ALA A 74 -7.27 -13.52 14.73
N ARG A 75 -6.13 -13.48 15.44
CA ARG A 75 -5.33 -12.26 15.68
C ARG A 75 -4.13 -12.11 14.73
N ALA A 76 -3.88 -13.08 13.89
CA ALA A 76 -2.73 -13.11 13.00
C ALA A 76 -3.16 -12.83 11.55
N ARG A 77 -2.30 -12.16 10.81
CA ARG A 77 -2.32 -12.12 9.35
C ARG A 77 -1.17 -12.95 8.83
N PHE A 78 -1.38 -13.69 7.73
CA PHE A 78 -0.31 -14.44 7.06
C PHE A 78 0.38 -15.47 7.98
N ALA A 79 -0.43 -16.25 8.72
CA ALA A 79 0.08 -17.16 9.77
C ALA A 79 1.14 -18.15 9.25
N LEU A 80 0.95 -18.72 8.04
CA LEU A 80 1.89 -19.64 7.42
C LEU A 80 3.23 -18.98 7.07
N ALA A 81 3.21 -17.70 6.73
CA ALA A 81 4.39 -16.92 6.39
C ALA A 81 5.40 -16.80 7.55
N ALA A 82 4.96 -17.00 8.80
CA ALA A 82 5.85 -17.01 9.97
C ALA A 82 6.86 -18.18 9.96
N ALA A 83 6.56 -19.24 9.22
CA ALA A 83 7.45 -20.40 9.08
C ALA A 83 8.47 -20.25 7.95
N GLN A 84 8.16 -19.47 6.92
CA GLN A 84 8.96 -19.34 5.70
C GLN A 84 10.46 -19.08 5.97
N PRO A 85 10.87 -18.10 6.81
CA PRO A 85 12.29 -17.83 7.06
C PRO A 85 13.02 -18.88 7.91
N LYS A 86 12.29 -19.84 8.47
CA LYS A 86 12.83 -20.93 9.32
C LYS A 86 13.02 -22.23 8.57
N LEU A 87 12.44 -22.32 7.37
CA LEU A 87 12.58 -23.49 6.52
C LEU A 87 13.91 -23.45 5.75
N PRO A 88 14.58 -24.60 5.59
CA PRO A 88 15.71 -24.74 4.70
C PRO A 88 15.40 -24.29 3.27
N GLU A 89 16.46 -24.02 2.51
CA GLU A 89 16.32 -23.77 1.08
C GLU A 89 15.69 -24.99 0.38
N GLY A 90 14.73 -24.72 -0.50
CA GLY A 90 13.99 -25.76 -1.22
C GLY A 90 12.64 -25.30 -1.69
N VAL A 91 11.93 -26.19 -2.37
CA VAL A 91 10.55 -25.97 -2.80
C VAL A 91 9.61 -26.77 -1.91
N TYR A 92 8.53 -26.14 -1.49
CA TYR A 92 7.53 -26.72 -0.59
C TYR A 92 6.14 -26.69 -1.22
N HIS A 93 5.26 -27.57 -0.72
CA HIS A 93 3.83 -27.53 -1.03
C HIS A 93 3.01 -27.82 0.24
N VAL A 94 1.83 -27.26 0.34
CA VAL A 94 0.91 -27.55 1.45
C VAL A 94 0.28 -28.93 1.24
N ALA A 95 0.47 -29.81 2.21
CA ALA A 95 -0.15 -31.14 2.24
C ALA A 95 -1.33 -31.14 3.22
N GLY A 96 -2.52 -31.46 2.72
CA GLY A 96 -3.75 -31.45 3.52
C GLY A 96 -4.43 -30.09 3.57
N ASP A 97 -5.15 -29.82 4.66
CA ASP A 97 -5.89 -28.59 4.86
C ASP A 97 -5.07 -27.51 5.60
N LEU A 98 -5.50 -26.25 5.50
CA LEU A 98 -4.89 -25.09 6.14
C LEU A 98 -5.48 -24.78 7.54
N ARG A 99 -6.21 -25.70 8.15
CA ARG A 99 -6.81 -25.54 9.48
C ARG A 99 -7.69 -24.30 9.63
N GLY A 100 -8.52 -24.04 8.61
CA GLY A 100 -9.43 -22.90 8.57
C GLY A 100 -8.78 -21.55 8.21
N LEU A 101 -7.51 -21.54 7.85
CA LEU A 101 -6.86 -20.34 7.27
C LEU A 101 -7.25 -20.19 5.80
N ASP A 102 -7.44 -18.96 5.35
CA ASP A 102 -7.74 -18.64 3.96
C ASP A 102 -6.52 -18.94 3.05
N PRO A 103 -6.67 -19.78 2.00
CA PRO A 103 -5.55 -20.17 1.14
C PRO A 103 -4.88 -19.02 0.40
N ASP A 104 -5.65 -18.03 -0.10
CA ASP A 104 -5.13 -16.89 -0.85
C ASP A 104 -4.33 -15.98 0.07
N GLU A 105 -4.84 -15.72 1.29
CA GLU A 105 -4.10 -14.96 2.30
C GLU A 105 -2.76 -15.62 2.64
N GLN A 106 -2.76 -16.94 2.90
CA GLN A 106 -1.54 -17.64 3.26
C GLN A 106 -0.53 -17.70 2.11
N ALA A 107 -1.01 -17.92 0.90
CA ALA A 107 -0.21 -17.93 -0.32
C ALA A 107 0.45 -16.56 -0.57
N LEU A 108 -0.34 -15.48 -0.49
CA LEU A 108 0.15 -14.10 -0.61
C LEU A 108 1.18 -13.80 0.47
N GLY A 109 0.87 -14.09 1.73
CA GLY A 109 1.77 -13.86 2.86
C GLY A 109 3.13 -14.56 2.68
N TRP A 110 3.12 -15.78 2.13
CA TRP A 110 4.35 -16.51 1.81
C TRP A 110 5.19 -15.78 0.76
N LEU A 111 4.58 -15.34 -0.35
CA LEU A 111 5.29 -14.58 -1.37
C LEU A 111 5.85 -13.27 -0.82
N LEU A 112 5.05 -12.52 -0.06
CA LEU A 112 5.47 -11.25 0.55
C LEU A 112 6.61 -11.44 1.57
N SER A 113 6.68 -12.56 2.28
CA SER A 113 7.79 -12.88 3.20
C SER A 113 9.13 -13.02 2.47
N ARG A 114 9.10 -13.29 1.18
CA ARG A 114 10.29 -13.40 0.32
C ARG A 114 10.77 -12.06 -0.20
N TYR A 115 10.00 -10.98 -0.03
CA TYR A 115 10.42 -9.65 -0.46
C TYR A 115 11.70 -9.22 0.25
N ARG A 116 12.65 -8.71 -0.53
CA ARG A 116 13.90 -8.09 -0.07
C ARG A 116 14.19 -6.88 -0.93
N PHE A 117 14.48 -5.75 -0.29
CA PHE A 117 14.96 -4.56 -0.98
C PHE A 117 16.47 -4.68 -1.20
N GLY A 118 16.88 -4.87 -2.46
CA GLY A 118 18.26 -5.21 -2.83
C GLY A 118 18.97 -4.16 -3.69
N ARG A 119 18.45 -2.93 -3.80
CA ARG A 119 19.00 -1.90 -4.70
C ARG A 119 20.45 -1.52 -4.37
N TYR A 120 20.80 -1.46 -3.09
CA TYR A 120 22.12 -0.98 -2.63
C TYR A 120 23.00 -2.05 -2.01
N ARG A 121 22.48 -3.22 -1.78
CA ARG A 121 23.22 -4.34 -1.20
C ARG A 121 22.67 -5.65 -1.74
N GLU A 122 23.59 -6.53 -2.16
CA GLU A 122 23.21 -7.89 -2.50
C GLU A 122 22.48 -8.56 -1.33
N VAL A 123 21.33 -9.11 -1.60
CA VAL A 123 20.52 -9.83 -0.62
C VAL A 123 20.37 -11.27 -1.05
N ARG A 124 20.62 -12.20 -0.12
CA ARG A 124 20.39 -13.62 -0.39
C ARG A 124 18.90 -13.85 -0.67
N SER A 125 18.62 -14.67 -1.68
CA SER A 125 17.26 -15.12 -1.93
C SER A 125 16.73 -15.85 -0.69
N PRO A 126 15.51 -15.57 -0.24
CA PRO A 126 14.89 -16.38 0.81
C PRO A 126 14.64 -17.78 0.27
N GLY A 127 15.30 -18.78 0.86
CA GLY A 127 15.48 -20.11 0.31
C GLY A 127 14.24 -20.98 0.14
N ALA A 128 13.13 -20.72 0.87
CA ALA A 128 11.92 -21.56 0.82
C ALA A 128 10.92 -21.03 -0.23
N GLY A 129 10.82 -21.70 -1.37
CA GLY A 129 9.78 -21.51 -2.39
C GLY A 129 8.50 -22.27 -2.05
N LEU A 130 7.35 -21.83 -2.54
CA LEU A 130 6.06 -22.50 -2.35
C LEU A 130 5.43 -22.79 -3.72
N LYS A 131 4.86 -23.97 -3.89
CA LYS A 131 3.89 -24.24 -4.96
C LYS A 131 2.53 -23.64 -4.54
N PRO A 132 1.72 -23.17 -5.50
CA PRO A 132 0.41 -22.61 -5.15
C PRO A 132 -0.42 -23.66 -4.38
N PRO A 133 -0.96 -23.31 -3.20
CA PRO A 133 -1.88 -24.20 -2.50
C PRO A 133 -3.11 -24.52 -3.35
N ARG A 134 -3.78 -25.64 -3.05
CA ARG A 134 -4.97 -26.05 -3.80
C ARG A 134 -6.06 -24.99 -3.72
N GLY A 135 -6.62 -24.64 -4.87
CA GLY A 135 -7.70 -23.64 -5.00
C GLY A 135 -7.24 -22.20 -5.10
N VAL A 136 -5.94 -21.92 -4.96
CA VAL A 136 -5.36 -20.58 -5.12
C VAL A 136 -5.25 -20.23 -6.60
N ASP A 137 -5.76 -19.05 -6.97
CA ASP A 137 -5.50 -18.46 -8.29
C ASP A 137 -4.06 -17.89 -8.32
N ARG A 138 -3.18 -18.67 -8.94
CA ARG A 138 -1.76 -18.33 -9.06
C ARG A 138 -1.53 -16.95 -9.67
N ALA A 139 -2.21 -16.67 -10.80
CA ALA A 139 -1.99 -15.45 -11.55
C ALA A 139 -2.41 -14.21 -10.73
N ARG A 140 -3.56 -14.32 -10.06
CA ARG A 140 -4.08 -13.27 -9.18
C ARG A 140 -3.12 -12.98 -8.01
N ILE A 141 -2.67 -14.01 -7.31
CA ILE A 141 -1.79 -13.82 -6.13
C ILE A 141 -0.42 -13.28 -6.55
N GLU A 142 0.15 -13.75 -7.66
CA GLU A 142 1.42 -13.24 -8.20
C GLU A 142 1.28 -11.77 -8.66
N ALA A 143 0.16 -11.39 -9.28
CA ALA A 143 -0.13 -10.01 -9.67
C ALA A 143 -0.19 -9.07 -8.44
N ILE A 144 -0.90 -9.50 -7.39
CA ILE A 144 -0.98 -8.75 -6.13
C ILE A 144 0.41 -8.63 -5.48
N ALA A 145 1.15 -9.72 -5.40
CA ALA A 145 2.49 -9.71 -4.81
C ALA A 145 3.45 -8.79 -5.58
N ALA A 146 3.36 -8.75 -6.90
CA ALA A 146 4.16 -7.86 -7.75
C ALA A 146 3.82 -6.37 -7.53
N GLY A 147 2.54 -6.02 -7.41
CA GLY A 147 2.11 -4.65 -7.09
C GLY A 147 2.56 -4.21 -5.69
N GLU A 148 2.45 -5.09 -4.69
CA GLU A 148 2.97 -4.84 -3.34
C GLU A 148 4.50 -4.66 -3.34
N ALA A 149 5.24 -5.47 -4.10
CA ALA A 149 6.69 -5.35 -4.23
C ALA A 149 7.08 -4.01 -4.87
N MET A 150 6.41 -3.59 -5.95
CA MET A 150 6.62 -2.29 -6.59
C MET A 150 6.39 -1.14 -5.60
N THR A 151 5.26 -1.15 -4.88
CA THR A 151 4.98 -0.15 -3.84
C THR A 151 6.12 -0.06 -2.82
N ARG A 152 6.60 -1.21 -2.35
CA ARG A 152 7.70 -1.28 -1.37
C ARG A 152 9.02 -0.77 -1.94
N ASP A 153 9.35 -1.12 -3.16
CA ASP A 153 10.59 -0.70 -3.83
C ASP A 153 10.62 0.82 -4.01
N LEU A 154 9.51 1.43 -4.44
CA LEU A 154 9.39 2.88 -4.56
C LEU A 154 9.60 3.59 -3.22
N ILE A 155 8.89 3.17 -2.16
CA ILE A 155 8.99 3.80 -0.83
C ILE A 155 10.35 3.56 -0.16
N ASN A 156 10.96 2.39 -0.37
CA ASN A 156 12.24 2.05 0.24
C ASN A 156 13.42 2.77 -0.40
N THR A 157 13.29 3.17 -1.67
CA THR A 157 14.34 3.91 -2.37
C THR A 157 14.51 5.29 -1.71
N PRO A 158 15.74 5.67 -1.31
CA PRO A 158 16.04 6.99 -0.79
C PRO A 158 15.71 8.11 -1.77
N ALA A 159 15.35 9.28 -1.25
CA ALA A 159 14.90 10.42 -2.07
C ALA A 159 15.96 10.90 -3.09
N GLY A 160 17.25 10.72 -2.81
CA GLY A 160 18.31 11.02 -3.78
C GLY A 160 18.29 10.14 -5.04
N ASP A 161 17.57 9.01 -5.00
CA ASP A 161 17.38 8.07 -6.12
C ASP A 161 15.89 7.82 -6.40
N MET A 162 15.00 8.60 -5.80
CA MET A 162 13.55 8.59 -5.99
C MET A 162 12.99 10.02 -5.82
N GLY A 163 13.52 10.92 -6.62
CA GLY A 163 12.96 12.27 -6.80
C GLY A 163 11.79 12.30 -7.78
N PRO A 164 11.28 13.50 -8.12
CA PRO A 164 10.20 13.64 -9.09
C PRO A 164 10.49 13.04 -10.46
N GLU A 165 11.73 13.09 -10.93
CA GLU A 165 12.14 12.50 -12.22
C GLU A 165 12.17 10.98 -12.18
N GLU A 166 12.72 10.39 -11.11
CA GLU A 166 12.74 8.94 -10.95
C GLU A 166 11.35 8.35 -10.75
N LEU A 167 10.44 9.10 -10.11
CA LEU A 167 9.05 8.69 -10.00
C LEU A 167 8.33 8.75 -11.37
N GLU A 168 8.66 9.72 -12.23
CA GLU A 168 8.22 9.74 -13.63
C GLU A 168 8.75 8.54 -14.40
N LEU A 169 10.05 8.24 -14.30
CA LEU A 169 10.66 7.07 -14.96
C LEU A 169 9.99 5.77 -14.51
N ALA A 170 9.76 5.59 -13.21
CA ALA A 170 9.09 4.41 -12.66
C ALA A 170 7.63 4.28 -13.17
N THR A 171 6.92 5.41 -13.31
CA THR A 171 5.57 5.44 -13.88
C THR A 171 5.59 5.09 -15.37
N GLY A 172 6.59 5.61 -16.11
CA GLY A 172 6.79 5.30 -17.53
C GLY A 172 7.16 3.83 -17.78
N ASP A 173 7.96 3.24 -16.90
CA ASP A 173 8.31 1.81 -16.97
C ASP A 173 7.08 0.93 -16.75
N LEU A 174 6.26 1.27 -15.73
CA LEU A 174 4.99 0.60 -15.49
C LEU A 174 4.05 0.72 -16.71
N ALA A 175 3.91 1.92 -17.24
CA ALA A 175 3.06 2.15 -18.41
C ALA A 175 3.51 1.32 -19.63
N ARG A 176 4.82 1.27 -19.87
CA ARG A 176 5.40 0.49 -20.98
C ARG A 176 5.17 -1.02 -20.81
N GLU A 177 5.25 -1.53 -19.57
CA GLU A 177 5.00 -2.95 -19.26
C GLU A 177 3.56 -3.38 -19.64
N PHE A 178 2.57 -2.49 -19.48
CA PHE A 178 1.16 -2.81 -19.69
C PHE A 178 0.53 -2.09 -20.89
N GLY A 179 1.30 -1.42 -21.73
CA GLY A 179 0.78 -0.69 -22.88
C GLY A 179 -0.09 0.51 -22.52
N ALA A 180 0.13 1.11 -21.37
CA ALA A 180 -0.52 2.35 -20.94
C ALA A 180 0.16 3.58 -21.54
N GLY A 181 -0.56 4.71 -21.64
CA GLY A 181 -0.02 6.01 -21.99
C GLY A 181 0.33 6.84 -20.76
N VAL A 182 1.39 7.65 -20.81
CA VAL A 182 1.74 8.62 -19.76
C VAL A 182 1.99 9.98 -20.36
N GLU A 183 1.37 11.00 -19.79
CA GLU A 183 1.68 12.41 -20.03
C GLU A 183 2.34 12.99 -18.78
N SER A 184 3.42 13.75 -18.95
CA SER A 184 4.10 14.50 -17.87
C SER A 184 3.94 16.00 -18.13
N VAL A 185 3.43 16.71 -17.13
CA VAL A 185 3.27 18.17 -17.16
C VAL A 185 4.26 18.80 -16.20
N SER A 186 5.14 19.66 -16.71
CA SER A 186 6.18 20.38 -15.95
C SER A 186 6.39 21.79 -16.47
N GLY A 187 7.32 22.55 -15.86
CA GLY A 187 7.70 23.92 -16.27
C GLY A 187 6.53 24.91 -16.29
N ASP A 188 6.52 25.81 -17.27
CA ASP A 188 5.54 26.89 -17.39
C ASP A 188 4.09 26.39 -17.49
N ARG A 189 3.88 25.22 -18.08
CA ARG A 189 2.55 24.59 -18.14
C ARG A 189 2.09 24.18 -16.75
N LEU A 190 2.97 23.58 -15.94
CA LEU A 190 2.64 23.20 -14.56
C LEU A 190 2.35 24.45 -13.72
N GLU A 191 3.16 25.50 -13.82
CA GLU A 191 2.96 26.73 -13.08
C GLU A 191 1.60 27.38 -13.38
N ARG A 192 1.19 27.40 -14.65
CA ARG A 192 -0.07 27.99 -15.07
C ARG A 192 -1.28 27.12 -14.73
N ASP A 193 -1.21 25.82 -14.98
CA ASP A 193 -2.37 24.92 -14.96
C ASP A 193 -2.52 24.15 -13.62
N PHE A 194 -1.44 24.06 -12.81
CA PHE A 194 -1.36 23.37 -11.52
C PHE A 194 -0.54 24.16 -10.51
N PRO A 195 -0.97 25.37 -10.16
CA PRO A 195 -0.15 26.35 -9.46
C PRO A 195 0.24 25.93 -8.04
N MET A 196 -0.58 25.11 -7.36
CA MET A 196 -0.22 24.60 -6.02
C MET A 196 0.82 23.48 -6.09
N ILE A 197 0.79 22.60 -7.11
CA ILE A 197 1.86 21.60 -7.34
C ILE A 197 3.18 22.34 -7.61
N HIS A 198 3.15 23.36 -8.47
CA HIS A 198 4.32 24.19 -8.76
C HIS A 198 4.83 24.91 -7.50
N ALA A 199 3.95 25.56 -6.72
CA ALA A 199 4.32 26.31 -5.53
C ALA A 199 5.03 25.46 -4.47
N VAL A 200 4.58 24.22 -4.26
CA VAL A 200 5.22 23.27 -3.33
C VAL A 200 6.60 22.84 -3.84
N GLY A 201 6.69 22.46 -5.12
CA GLY A 201 7.92 21.83 -5.64
C GLY A 201 8.97 22.81 -6.17
N ARG A 202 8.64 24.09 -6.40
CA ARG A 202 9.56 25.08 -7.03
C ARG A 202 10.82 25.40 -6.22
N ALA A 203 10.86 25.01 -4.95
CA ALA A 203 12.00 25.23 -4.08
C ALA A 203 13.10 24.17 -4.23
N ALA A 204 12.77 22.99 -4.76
CA ALA A 204 13.70 21.90 -4.99
C ALA A 204 14.60 22.15 -6.23
N SER A 205 15.69 21.37 -6.32
CA SER A 205 16.54 21.32 -7.54
C SER A 205 15.81 20.61 -8.68
N ASP A 206 15.08 19.55 -8.37
CA ASP A 206 14.33 18.77 -9.35
C ASP A 206 12.97 19.40 -9.61
N ALA A 207 12.67 19.62 -10.91
CA ALA A 207 11.45 20.27 -11.30
C ALA A 207 10.21 19.46 -10.92
N PRO A 208 9.20 20.10 -10.27
CA PRO A 208 7.93 19.47 -9.97
C PRO A 208 7.19 19.11 -11.25
N ARG A 209 6.37 18.05 -11.17
CA ARG A 209 5.57 17.59 -12.31
C ARG A 209 4.27 16.92 -11.88
N LEU A 210 3.31 16.87 -12.79
CA LEU A 210 2.12 16.06 -12.68
C LEU A 210 2.20 14.95 -13.73
N LEU A 211 2.12 13.68 -13.27
CA LEU A 211 2.06 12.52 -14.14
C LEU A 211 0.60 12.09 -14.30
N ASP A 212 0.16 11.86 -15.55
CA ASP A 212 -1.17 11.38 -15.91
C ASP A 212 -1.01 10.09 -16.73
N MET A 213 -1.17 8.94 -16.05
CA MET A 213 -1.11 7.62 -16.68
C MET A 213 -2.53 7.13 -17.00
N ARG A 214 -2.73 6.58 -18.21
CA ARG A 214 -4.04 6.08 -18.69
C ARG A 214 -3.93 4.69 -19.28
N TRP A 215 -4.84 3.81 -18.89
CA TRP A 215 -4.93 2.44 -19.37
C TRP A 215 -6.39 2.00 -19.56
N GLY A 216 -6.61 1.09 -20.52
CA GLY A 216 -7.94 0.59 -20.83
C GLY A 216 -8.75 1.57 -21.69
N ALA A 217 -9.46 1.03 -22.68
CA ALA A 217 -10.22 1.83 -23.64
C ALA A 217 -11.71 1.86 -23.34
N ASP A 218 -12.21 0.93 -22.49
CA ASP A 218 -13.63 0.63 -22.36
C ASP A 218 -14.01 0.26 -20.93
N GLY A 219 -15.30 0.40 -20.59
CA GLY A 219 -15.83 0.14 -19.25
C GLY A 219 -15.92 1.38 -18.35
N PRO A 220 -16.24 1.21 -17.05
CA PRO A 220 -16.36 2.31 -16.10
C PRO A 220 -15.00 2.97 -15.85
N ALA A 221 -15.00 4.27 -15.54
CA ALA A 221 -13.81 5.04 -15.29
C ALA A 221 -13.44 5.04 -13.80
N LEU A 222 -12.22 4.64 -13.50
CA LEU A 222 -11.58 4.75 -12.19
C LEU A 222 -10.42 5.72 -12.27
N THR A 223 -10.43 6.76 -11.43
CA THR A 223 -9.28 7.65 -11.28
C THR A 223 -8.64 7.48 -9.91
N LEU A 224 -7.36 7.12 -9.90
CA LEU A 224 -6.52 7.06 -8.71
C LEU A 224 -5.67 8.33 -8.63
N VAL A 225 -5.58 8.96 -7.46
CA VAL A 225 -4.73 10.13 -7.23
C VAL A 225 -3.79 9.82 -6.06
N GLY A 226 -2.49 9.79 -6.32
CA GLY A 226 -1.49 9.40 -5.33
C GLY A 226 -0.55 10.55 -4.94
N LYS A 227 -0.46 10.90 -3.63
CA LYS A 227 0.51 11.90 -3.15
C LYS A 227 1.93 11.47 -3.50
N GLY A 228 2.62 12.30 -4.29
CA GLY A 228 3.98 12.06 -4.78
C GLY A 228 5.03 13.02 -4.21
N VAL A 229 4.98 13.32 -2.91
CA VAL A 229 6.00 14.13 -2.24
C VAL A 229 7.22 13.26 -1.97
N CYS A 230 8.22 13.30 -2.86
CA CYS A 230 9.39 12.41 -2.85
C CYS A 230 10.26 12.56 -1.61
N PHE A 231 10.34 13.78 -1.08
CA PHE A 231 10.88 14.07 0.25
C PHE A 231 10.19 15.30 0.84
N ASP A 232 9.94 15.27 2.14
CA ASP A 232 9.27 16.36 2.84
C ASP A 232 10.11 16.88 4.01
N THR A 233 10.70 18.07 3.81
CA THR A 233 11.42 18.79 4.88
C THR A 233 10.48 19.54 5.82
N GLY A 234 9.19 19.69 5.46
CA GLY A 234 8.25 20.62 6.06
C GLY A 234 8.29 22.02 5.43
N GLY A 235 9.16 22.26 4.44
CA GLY A 235 9.39 23.60 3.91
C GLY A 235 9.94 24.52 4.99
N LEU A 236 9.49 25.78 5.06
CA LEU A 236 9.95 26.74 6.09
C LEU A 236 9.44 26.40 7.50
N ASN A 237 8.37 25.64 7.65
CA ASN A 237 7.97 25.01 8.91
C ASN A 237 8.72 23.67 9.09
N VAL A 238 10.04 23.76 9.21
CA VAL A 238 10.98 22.64 9.18
C VAL A 238 10.63 21.56 10.20
N LYS A 239 10.54 20.33 9.74
CA LYS A 239 10.29 19.16 10.62
C LYS A 239 11.45 18.95 11.62
N PRO A 240 11.16 18.55 12.86
CA PRO A 240 12.20 18.04 13.74
C PRO A 240 12.93 16.85 13.12
N ALA A 241 14.23 16.67 13.39
CA ALA A 241 15.07 15.61 12.81
C ALA A 241 14.43 14.21 12.89
N ARG A 242 13.80 13.89 14.02
CA ARG A 242 13.09 12.60 14.23
C ARG A 242 11.87 12.45 13.28
N GLY A 243 11.19 13.53 12.94
CA GLY A 243 10.08 13.52 12.00
C GLY A 243 10.56 13.42 10.56
N MET A 244 11.61 14.18 10.21
CA MET A 244 12.16 14.26 8.86
C MET A 244 12.85 12.96 8.41
N GLY A 245 13.48 12.21 9.30
CA GLY A 245 14.32 11.05 8.97
C GLY A 245 13.63 9.92 8.21
N LEU A 246 12.29 9.92 8.16
CA LEU A 246 11.50 8.93 7.45
C LEU A 246 10.77 9.48 6.21
N MET A 247 10.99 10.75 5.85
CA MET A 247 10.16 11.45 4.87
C MET A 247 10.39 11.03 3.42
N LYS A 248 11.33 10.14 3.11
CA LYS A 248 11.37 9.40 1.84
C LYS A 248 10.09 8.59 1.59
N LYS A 249 9.32 8.27 2.64
CA LYS A 249 8.03 7.57 2.53
C LYS A 249 6.88 8.47 2.10
N ASP A 250 7.08 9.77 1.98
CA ASP A 250 5.98 10.72 1.80
C ASP A 250 5.38 10.71 0.39
N MET A 251 5.97 9.99 -0.51
CA MET A 251 5.42 9.55 -1.80
C MET A 251 4.69 8.20 -1.72
N GLY A 252 4.41 7.70 -0.53
CA GLY A 252 3.75 6.41 -0.29
C GLY A 252 2.34 6.33 -0.87
N GLY A 253 1.65 7.48 -0.99
CA GLY A 253 0.37 7.57 -1.69
C GLY A 253 0.50 7.25 -3.18
N ALA A 254 1.45 7.87 -3.87
CA ALA A 254 1.77 7.59 -5.27
C ALA A 254 2.23 6.14 -5.46
N ALA A 255 3.14 5.67 -4.61
CA ALA A 255 3.62 4.29 -4.67
C ALA A 255 2.49 3.26 -4.50
N THR A 256 1.54 3.51 -3.59
CA THR A 256 0.38 2.64 -3.38
C THR A 256 -0.58 2.69 -4.56
N ALA A 257 -0.83 3.87 -5.13
CA ALA A 257 -1.67 4.03 -6.33
C ALA A 257 -1.06 3.34 -7.56
N LEU A 258 0.26 3.46 -7.78
CA LEU A 258 0.97 2.78 -8.87
C LEU A 258 1.02 1.26 -8.67
N GLY A 259 1.25 0.79 -7.43
CA GLY A 259 1.18 -0.64 -7.10
C GLY A 259 -0.21 -1.24 -7.33
N LEU A 260 -1.27 -0.51 -6.96
CA LEU A 260 -2.65 -0.89 -7.27
C LEU A 260 -2.93 -0.88 -8.77
N ALA A 261 -2.47 0.14 -9.48
CA ALA A 261 -2.58 0.21 -10.95
C ALA A 261 -1.92 -1.01 -11.61
N ARG A 262 -0.72 -1.41 -11.14
CA ARG A 262 -0.07 -2.63 -11.59
C ARG A 262 -0.93 -3.88 -11.37
N MET A 263 -1.53 -4.02 -10.17
CA MET A 263 -2.43 -5.14 -9.87
C MET A 263 -3.64 -5.16 -10.83
N ILE A 264 -4.28 -4.01 -11.02
CA ILE A 264 -5.43 -3.85 -11.91
C ILE A 264 -5.05 -4.22 -13.35
N MET A 265 -3.98 -3.65 -13.89
CA MET A 265 -3.54 -3.89 -15.26
C MET A 265 -3.14 -5.35 -15.49
N ALA A 266 -2.51 -6.00 -14.51
CA ALA A 266 -2.14 -7.42 -14.59
C ALA A 266 -3.34 -8.38 -14.53
N LEU A 267 -4.45 -7.95 -13.93
CA LEU A 267 -5.70 -8.72 -13.85
C LEU A 267 -6.69 -8.41 -14.99
N GLU A 268 -6.39 -7.40 -15.79
CA GLU A 268 -7.10 -7.01 -17.00
C GLU A 268 -8.64 -6.87 -16.87
N PRO A 269 -9.20 -6.25 -15.78
CA PRO A 269 -10.61 -6.00 -15.72
C PRO A 269 -11.03 -5.00 -16.80
N ARG A 270 -12.28 -5.11 -17.26
CA ARG A 270 -12.83 -4.18 -18.26
C ARG A 270 -13.15 -2.82 -17.63
N LEU A 271 -12.15 -1.94 -17.50
CA LEU A 271 -12.30 -0.58 -16.98
C LEU A 271 -11.32 0.41 -17.66
N ARG A 272 -11.62 1.69 -17.54
CA ARG A 272 -10.72 2.78 -17.91
C ARG A 272 -10.04 3.28 -16.65
N LEU A 273 -8.74 3.03 -16.55
CA LEU A 273 -7.91 3.46 -15.41
C LEU A 273 -7.17 4.75 -15.75
N ARG A 274 -7.25 5.71 -14.84
CA ARG A 274 -6.39 6.90 -14.83
C ARG A 274 -5.65 6.98 -13.50
N VAL A 275 -4.36 7.30 -13.53
CA VAL A 275 -3.55 7.51 -12.32
C VAL A 275 -2.89 8.87 -12.42
N LEU A 276 -3.17 9.75 -11.45
CA LEU A 276 -2.58 11.07 -11.32
C LEU A 276 -1.58 11.09 -10.16
N VAL A 277 -0.35 11.52 -10.45
CA VAL A 277 0.72 11.63 -9.44
C VAL A 277 1.33 13.02 -9.50
N PRO A 278 1.00 13.92 -8.56
CA PRO A 278 1.73 15.17 -8.38
C PRO A 278 3.08 14.87 -7.71
N ALA A 279 4.14 14.82 -8.51
CA ALA A 279 5.50 14.47 -8.09
C ALA A 279 6.29 15.74 -7.77
N VAL A 280 6.67 15.93 -6.51
CA VAL A 280 7.37 17.12 -5.99
C VAL A 280 8.35 16.74 -4.89
N GLU A 281 9.23 17.67 -4.53
CA GLU A 281 9.95 17.67 -3.26
C GLU A 281 9.62 18.97 -2.51
N ASN A 282 9.23 18.87 -1.23
CA ASN A 282 9.04 20.02 -0.36
C ASN A 282 10.39 20.41 0.27
N ALA A 283 11.13 21.26 -0.44
CA ALA A 283 12.49 21.67 -0.08
C ALA A 283 12.55 23.09 0.48
N ILE A 284 13.71 23.46 1.03
CA ILE A 284 13.99 24.79 1.58
C ILE A 284 14.94 25.53 0.67
N SER A 285 14.48 26.67 0.13
CA SER A 285 15.30 27.60 -0.64
C SER A 285 14.69 29.00 -0.62
N GLY A 286 15.33 29.94 -1.30
CA GLY A 286 14.78 31.30 -1.49
C GLY A 286 13.47 31.34 -2.30
N ARG A 287 13.07 30.21 -2.93
CA ARG A 287 11.83 30.09 -3.71
C ARG A 287 10.70 29.37 -2.96
N SER A 288 10.92 28.94 -1.72
CA SER A 288 9.92 28.25 -0.91
C SER A 288 8.66 29.11 -0.71
N MET A 289 7.49 28.47 -0.66
CA MET A 289 6.28 29.10 -0.15
C MET A 289 6.43 29.42 1.34
N ARG A 290 5.74 30.45 1.81
CA ARG A 290 5.89 30.99 3.17
C ARG A 290 4.56 30.91 3.93
N PRO A 291 4.60 30.75 5.25
CA PRO A 291 3.42 31.02 6.07
C PRO A 291 2.85 32.42 5.79
N GLY A 292 1.53 32.50 5.58
CA GLY A 292 0.83 33.74 5.20
C GLY A 292 0.74 33.97 3.69
N ASP A 293 1.40 33.17 2.84
CA ASP A 293 1.15 33.21 1.39
C ASP A 293 -0.28 32.76 1.09
N VAL A 294 -0.90 33.32 0.05
CA VAL A 294 -2.19 32.87 -0.48
C VAL A 294 -1.96 32.32 -1.88
N LEU A 295 -2.26 31.04 -2.09
CA LEU A 295 -2.13 30.38 -3.38
C LEU A 295 -3.50 30.25 -4.04
N THR A 296 -3.53 30.30 -5.38
CA THR A 296 -4.74 29.97 -6.16
C THR A 296 -4.60 28.54 -6.67
N SER A 297 -5.61 27.70 -6.50
CA SER A 297 -5.63 26.32 -7.00
C SER A 297 -6.06 26.26 -8.48
N ARG A 298 -5.87 25.06 -9.11
CA ARG A 298 -6.44 24.76 -10.43
C ARG A 298 -7.94 25.03 -10.50
N LYS A 299 -8.69 24.74 -9.43
CA LYS A 299 -10.15 24.96 -9.34
C LYS A 299 -10.52 26.46 -9.21
N GLY A 300 -9.55 27.35 -9.00
CA GLY A 300 -9.75 28.76 -8.77
C GLY A 300 -10.01 29.14 -7.30
N LEU A 301 -10.07 28.18 -6.39
CA LEU A 301 -10.15 28.45 -4.95
C LEU A 301 -8.81 28.97 -4.43
N THR A 302 -8.88 29.98 -3.57
CA THR A 302 -7.72 30.54 -2.86
C THR A 302 -7.44 29.78 -1.57
N VAL A 303 -6.17 29.57 -1.25
CA VAL A 303 -5.72 28.79 -0.09
C VAL A 303 -4.68 29.58 0.69
N GLU A 304 -5.00 29.92 1.94
CA GLU A 304 -4.03 30.50 2.88
C GLU A 304 -3.09 29.44 3.41
N ILE A 305 -1.79 29.71 3.35
CA ILE A 305 -0.74 28.79 3.79
C ILE A 305 -0.38 29.12 5.24
N ASN A 306 -0.98 28.45 6.19
CA ASN A 306 -0.66 28.63 7.60
C ASN A 306 0.45 27.68 8.06
N ASN A 307 0.68 26.57 7.32
CA ASN A 307 1.77 25.64 7.60
C ASN A 307 2.32 25.03 6.29
N THR A 308 3.59 25.28 5.99
CA THR A 308 4.25 24.72 4.80
C THR A 308 4.50 23.21 4.89
N ASP A 309 4.36 22.60 6.09
CA ASP A 309 4.38 21.16 6.34
C ASP A 309 3.01 20.46 6.08
N ALA A 310 2.06 21.21 5.57
CA ALA A 310 0.78 20.71 5.08
C ALA A 310 0.70 20.85 3.53
N GLU A 311 1.78 20.55 2.85
CA GLU A 311 2.00 20.62 1.41
C GLU A 311 1.25 19.54 0.63
N GLY A 312 1.12 18.34 1.25
CA GLY A 312 0.52 17.17 0.60
C GLY A 312 -0.89 17.44 0.12
N ARG A 313 -1.72 18.11 0.94
CA ARG A 313 -3.08 18.46 0.53
C ARG A 313 -3.13 19.48 -0.59
N LEU A 314 -2.13 20.34 -0.72
CA LEU A 314 -2.03 21.34 -1.80
C LEU A 314 -1.78 20.66 -3.14
N VAL A 315 -0.79 19.78 -3.23
CA VAL A 315 -0.50 19.05 -4.47
C VAL A 315 -1.63 18.08 -4.86
N MET A 316 -2.26 17.46 -3.86
CA MET A 316 -3.42 16.59 -4.09
C MET A 316 -4.63 17.36 -4.60
N ALA A 317 -4.85 18.58 -4.14
CA ALA A 317 -5.99 19.43 -4.52
C ALA A 317 -6.00 19.75 -6.02
N ASP A 318 -4.87 20.15 -6.61
CA ASP A 318 -4.79 20.41 -8.04
C ASP A 318 -4.99 19.13 -8.88
N ALA A 319 -4.42 18.01 -8.43
CA ALA A 319 -4.61 16.72 -9.09
C ALA A 319 -6.06 16.20 -8.98
N LEU A 320 -6.72 16.40 -7.83
CA LEU A 320 -8.12 16.05 -7.62
C LEU A 320 -9.06 16.93 -8.45
N ALA A 321 -8.76 18.24 -8.58
CA ALA A 321 -9.53 19.12 -9.44
C ALA A 321 -9.50 18.64 -10.90
N LEU A 322 -8.32 18.25 -11.41
CA LEU A 322 -8.18 17.66 -12.74
C LEU A 322 -8.93 16.31 -12.86
N ALA A 323 -8.89 15.48 -11.82
CA ALA A 323 -9.61 14.21 -11.81
C ALA A 323 -11.13 14.41 -11.90
N ASP A 324 -11.66 15.40 -11.17
CA ASP A 324 -13.10 15.70 -11.07
C ASP A 324 -13.69 16.30 -12.36
N GLU A 325 -12.85 16.98 -13.19
CA GLU A 325 -13.26 17.55 -14.47
C GLU A 325 -13.80 16.50 -15.46
N GLU A 326 -13.27 15.26 -15.41
CA GLU A 326 -13.70 14.16 -16.29
C GLU A 326 -14.91 13.37 -15.75
N ARG A 327 -15.32 13.62 -14.52
CA ARG A 327 -16.47 12.97 -13.85
C ARG A 327 -16.42 11.44 -13.94
N PRO A 328 -15.33 10.79 -13.50
CA PRO A 328 -15.25 9.33 -13.51
C PRO A 328 -16.30 8.71 -12.59
N GLU A 329 -16.60 7.43 -12.75
CA GLU A 329 -17.51 6.69 -11.88
C GLU A 329 -17.00 6.58 -10.44
N LEU A 330 -15.68 6.62 -10.25
CA LEU A 330 -15.06 6.60 -8.92
C LEU A 330 -13.72 7.34 -8.93
N ILE A 331 -13.51 8.24 -7.97
CA ILE A 331 -12.20 8.82 -7.64
C ILE A 331 -11.73 8.23 -6.32
N VAL A 332 -10.48 7.75 -6.27
CA VAL A 332 -9.83 7.35 -5.03
C VAL A 332 -8.50 8.05 -4.87
N SER A 333 -8.31 8.76 -3.76
CA SER A 333 -7.03 9.38 -3.43
C SER A 333 -6.32 8.63 -2.30
N MET A 334 -5.00 8.52 -2.41
CA MET A 334 -4.13 7.87 -1.43
C MET A 334 -2.98 8.82 -1.06
N ALA A 335 -2.82 9.11 0.21
CA ALA A 335 -1.77 10.01 0.66
C ALA A 335 -1.24 9.66 2.06
N THR A 336 0.04 9.84 2.26
CA THR A 336 0.68 9.86 3.58
C THR A 336 0.48 11.26 4.17
N LEU A 337 -0.80 11.59 4.46
CA LEU A 337 -1.22 12.98 4.59
C LEU A 337 -1.04 13.52 5.99
N THR A 338 -1.48 12.76 7.03
CA THR A 338 -1.47 13.29 8.39
C THR A 338 -0.86 12.32 9.42
N GLY A 339 -0.17 12.91 10.40
CA GLY A 339 0.22 12.18 11.60
C GLY A 339 -0.97 11.79 12.47
N ALA A 340 -2.06 12.57 12.41
CA ALA A 340 -3.28 12.36 13.19
C ALA A 340 -3.96 11.03 12.87
N ALA A 341 -4.03 10.63 11.62
CA ALA A 341 -4.57 9.34 11.18
C ALA A 341 -3.88 8.17 11.88
N ARG A 342 -2.55 8.12 11.81
CA ARG A 342 -1.75 7.08 12.46
C ARG A 342 -1.90 7.06 13.98
N VAL A 343 -2.03 8.22 14.60
CA VAL A 343 -2.25 8.31 16.07
C VAL A 343 -3.61 7.74 16.44
N ALA A 344 -4.63 7.95 15.60
CA ALA A 344 -5.99 7.46 15.86
C ALA A 344 -6.13 5.94 15.74
N VAL A 345 -5.58 5.33 14.66
CA VAL A 345 -5.83 3.92 14.31
C VAL A 345 -4.58 3.03 14.33
N GLY A 346 -3.42 3.57 14.67
CA GLY A 346 -2.15 2.86 14.66
C GLY A 346 -1.55 2.72 13.24
N PRO A 347 -0.38 2.06 13.12
CA PRO A 347 0.36 1.99 11.85
C PRO A 347 -0.12 0.86 10.92
N ASP A 348 -0.96 -0.06 11.39
CA ASP A 348 -1.35 -1.28 10.66
C ASP A 348 -2.69 -1.15 9.93
N ILE A 349 -3.52 -0.19 10.30
CA ILE A 349 -4.84 0.03 9.73
C ILE A 349 -4.78 1.25 8.81
N ALA A 350 -5.38 1.15 7.62
CA ALA A 350 -5.52 2.29 6.71
C ALA A 350 -6.84 3.02 7.01
N PRO A 351 -6.82 4.24 7.61
CA PRO A 351 -8.04 5.02 7.72
C PRO A 351 -8.43 5.56 6.34
N PHE A 352 -9.75 5.57 6.08
CA PHE A 352 -10.29 6.10 4.86
C PHE A 352 -11.57 6.90 5.11
N PHE A 353 -11.96 7.70 4.13
CA PHE A 353 -13.17 8.49 4.07
C PHE A 353 -13.91 8.15 2.79
N ALA A 354 -15.23 8.17 2.80
CA ALA A 354 -16.04 7.96 1.60
C ALA A 354 -17.24 8.90 1.58
N THR A 355 -17.61 9.39 0.39
CA THR A 355 -18.76 10.29 0.22
C THR A 355 -20.09 9.55 0.20
N GLU A 356 -20.09 8.26 -0.14
CA GLU A 356 -21.28 7.42 -0.20
C GLU A 356 -21.13 6.17 0.69
N PRO A 357 -22.15 5.80 1.48
CA PRO A 357 -22.10 4.59 2.33
C PRO A 357 -21.80 3.31 1.53
N ALA A 358 -22.31 3.19 0.31
CA ALA A 358 -22.06 2.02 -0.54
C ALA A 358 -20.57 1.85 -0.90
N VAL A 359 -19.84 2.97 -1.06
CA VAL A 359 -18.38 2.96 -1.29
C VAL A 359 -17.66 2.51 -0.01
N ALA A 360 -18.06 3.06 1.15
CA ALA A 360 -17.49 2.68 2.43
C ALA A 360 -17.69 1.19 2.74
N ASP A 361 -18.92 0.69 2.55
CA ASP A 361 -19.25 -0.72 2.78
C ASP A 361 -18.42 -1.66 1.90
N ALA A 362 -18.29 -1.34 0.61
CA ALA A 362 -17.51 -2.16 -0.31
C ALA A 362 -16.01 -2.20 0.07
N ILE A 363 -15.44 -1.07 0.50
CA ILE A 363 -14.04 -0.99 0.93
C ILE A 363 -13.82 -1.76 2.25
N ARG A 364 -14.73 -1.64 3.22
CA ARG A 364 -14.64 -2.40 4.49
C ARG A 364 -14.70 -3.90 4.26
N ASP A 365 -15.70 -4.34 3.48
CA ASP A 365 -15.90 -5.76 3.18
C ASP A 365 -14.70 -6.31 2.38
N GLY A 366 -14.22 -5.55 1.39
CA GLY A 366 -13.01 -5.88 0.63
C GLY A 366 -11.79 -6.03 1.53
N GLY A 367 -11.57 -5.07 2.44
CA GLY A 367 -10.44 -5.10 3.38
C GLY A 367 -10.48 -6.31 4.31
N ALA A 368 -11.67 -6.67 4.80
CA ALA A 368 -11.88 -7.85 5.62
C ALA A 368 -11.59 -9.15 4.86
N ALA A 369 -12.04 -9.22 3.59
CA ALA A 369 -11.89 -10.42 2.76
C ALA A 369 -10.42 -10.74 2.40
N VAL A 370 -9.53 -9.72 2.31
CA VAL A 370 -8.14 -9.90 1.85
C VAL A 370 -7.08 -9.58 2.90
N ALA A 371 -7.46 -9.53 4.17
CA ALA A 371 -6.57 -9.21 5.29
C ALA A 371 -5.76 -7.90 5.08
N ASP A 372 -6.41 -6.87 4.49
CA ASP A 372 -5.89 -5.50 4.34
C ASP A 372 -6.77 -4.55 5.17
N PRO A 373 -6.50 -4.40 6.48
CA PRO A 373 -7.40 -3.76 7.40
C PRO A 373 -7.54 -2.27 7.11
N VAL A 374 -8.77 -1.82 7.02
CA VAL A 374 -9.16 -0.43 6.79
C VAL A 374 -10.14 0.03 7.88
N TRP A 375 -10.24 1.34 8.11
CA TRP A 375 -11.19 1.91 9.05
C TRP A 375 -11.77 3.22 8.51
N GLU A 376 -13.09 3.30 8.43
CA GLU A 376 -13.78 4.50 7.97
C GLU A 376 -13.75 5.60 9.04
N LEU A 377 -13.34 6.80 8.66
CA LEU A 377 -13.47 8.04 9.40
C LEU A 377 -14.51 8.95 8.70
N PRO A 378 -15.26 9.78 9.43
CA PRO A 378 -16.35 10.56 8.85
C PRO A 378 -15.84 11.83 8.15
N PHE A 379 -16.46 12.19 7.03
CA PHE A 379 -16.52 13.59 6.59
C PHE A 379 -17.50 14.34 7.50
N HIS A 380 -17.01 14.91 8.60
CA HIS A 380 -17.86 15.60 9.59
C HIS A 380 -18.07 17.06 9.16
N ASP A 381 -19.17 17.34 8.47
CA ASP A 381 -19.46 18.64 7.86
C ASP A 381 -19.36 19.86 8.82
N PRO A 382 -19.74 19.78 10.11
CA PRO A 382 -19.52 20.91 11.02
C PRO A 382 -18.06 21.38 11.15
N TYR A 383 -17.07 20.52 10.80
CA TYR A 383 -15.67 20.91 10.82
C TYR A 383 -15.23 21.65 9.54
N GLU A 384 -16.09 21.82 8.55
CA GLU A 384 -15.80 22.67 7.37
C GLU A 384 -15.45 24.10 7.80
N THR A 385 -16.09 24.64 8.83
CA THR A 385 -15.79 25.97 9.36
C THR A 385 -14.36 26.10 9.88
N MET A 386 -13.70 25.00 10.24
CA MET A 386 -12.31 25.02 10.70
C MET A 386 -11.31 25.31 9.57
N ILE A 387 -11.67 24.99 8.33
CA ILE A 387 -10.81 25.18 7.14
C ILE A 387 -11.20 26.42 6.34
N GLU A 388 -12.05 27.31 6.87
CA GLU A 388 -12.51 28.54 6.24
C GLU A 388 -11.87 29.74 6.94
N PRO A 389 -10.75 30.30 6.43
CA PRO A 389 -10.05 31.43 7.01
C PRO A 389 -10.71 32.77 6.65
N ALA A 390 -10.21 33.87 7.20
CA ALA A 390 -10.77 35.19 6.97
C ALA A 390 -10.37 35.82 5.60
N ILE A 391 -9.24 35.41 5.00
CA ILE A 391 -8.64 36.09 3.85
C ILE A 391 -8.56 35.25 2.57
N ALA A 392 -8.96 33.98 2.65
CA ALA A 392 -8.97 33.05 1.51
C ALA A 392 -10.19 32.15 1.60
N ASP A 393 -10.45 31.33 0.57
CA ASP A 393 -11.53 30.35 0.57
C ASP A 393 -11.23 29.17 1.52
N LEU A 394 -9.95 28.79 1.62
CA LEU A 394 -9.51 27.63 2.41
C LEU A 394 -8.23 27.94 3.20
N ASP A 395 -8.10 27.27 4.35
CA ASP A 395 -6.88 27.20 5.18
C ASP A 395 -6.25 25.81 5.03
N ASN A 396 -4.95 25.76 4.70
CA ASN A 396 -4.25 24.49 4.57
C ASN A 396 -3.95 23.80 5.90
N ALA A 397 -3.95 24.54 7.01
CA ALA A 397 -3.55 24.01 8.31
C ALA A 397 -4.30 24.69 9.47
N PRO A 398 -5.58 24.35 9.70
CA PRO A 398 -6.38 25.01 10.73
C PRO A 398 -5.77 24.84 12.11
N SER A 399 -5.92 25.90 12.94
CA SER A 399 -5.42 25.93 14.30
C SER A 399 -6.14 24.94 15.22
N GLY A 400 -5.53 24.59 16.37
CA GLY A 400 -6.17 23.81 17.42
C GLY A 400 -5.70 22.38 17.60
N GLY A 401 -5.04 21.76 16.62
CA GLY A 401 -4.36 20.47 16.74
C GLY A 401 -5.29 19.25 16.84
N PHE A 402 -6.61 19.39 16.73
CA PHE A 402 -7.59 18.30 16.74
C PHE A 402 -8.12 17.99 15.34
N ALA A 403 -8.64 16.75 15.18
CA ALA A 403 -9.30 16.27 13.96
C ALA A 403 -8.47 16.43 12.66
N GLY A 404 -7.15 16.45 12.75
CA GLY A 404 -6.28 16.77 11.61
C GLY A 404 -6.47 15.90 10.37
N SER A 405 -6.83 14.61 10.53
CA SER A 405 -7.15 13.74 9.39
C SER A 405 -8.51 14.10 8.77
N ILE A 406 -9.51 14.45 9.60
CA ILE A 406 -10.85 14.84 9.11
C ILE A 406 -10.77 16.17 8.37
N THR A 407 -10.11 17.18 8.95
CA THR A 407 -9.96 18.51 8.30
C THR A 407 -9.16 18.43 7.01
N ALA A 408 -8.13 17.56 6.95
CA ALA A 408 -7.39 17.30 5.72
C ALA A 408 -8.28 16.64 4.64
N ALA A 409 -9.08 15.66 5.02
CA ALA A 409 -10.00 15.00 4.11
C ALA A 409 -11.11 15.96 3.61
N LEU A 410 -11.67 16.80 4.49
CA LEU A 410 -12.64 17.85 4.14
C LEU A 410 -12.00 18.86 3.15
N PHE A 411 -10.77 19.28 3.39
CA PHE A 411 -10.03 20.14 2.46
C PHE A 411 -9.95 19.50 1.08
N LEU A 412 -9.58 18.23 0.97
CA LEU A 412 -9.51 17.52 -0.32
C LEU A 412 -10.88 17.39 -0.98
N ARG A 413 -11.94 17.14 -0.20
CA ARG A 413 -13.32 17.03 -0.71
C ARG A 413 -13.80 18.28 -1.43
N ARG A 414 -13.31 19.49 -1.08
CA ARG A 414 -13.63 20.74 -1.77
C ARG A 414 -13.21 20.75 -3.25
N PHE A 415 -12.28 19.88 -3.63
CA PHE A 415 -11.79 19.74 -5.00
C PHE A 415 -12.49 18.65 -5.81
N VAL A 416 -13.35 17.83 -5.17
CA VAL A 416 -14.17 16.79 -5.81
C VAL A 416 -15.64 17.14 -5.62
N THR A 417 -16.26 17.79 -6.59
CA THR A 417 -17.63 18.31 -6.51
C THR A 417 -18.54 17.86 -7.64
N SER A 418 -17.96 17.34 -8.72
CA SER A 418 -18.70 16.84 -9.89
C SER A 418 -18.87 15.32 -9.88
N THR A 419 -17.93 14.61 -9.24
CA THR A 419 -17.97 13.15 -9.06
C THR A 419 -18.58 12.84 -7.69
N SER A 420 -19.68 12.08 -7.67
CA SER A 420 -20.39 11.76 -6.42
C SER A 420 -19.64 10.75 -5.57
N ARG A 421 -18.94 9.79 -6.19
CA ARG A 421 -18.26 8.67 -5.54
C ARG A 421 -16.78 8.96 -5.37
N TYR A 422 -16.43 9.41 -4.18
CA TYR A 422 -15.06 9.73 -3.80
C TYR A 422 -14.66 8.99 -2.53
N ALA A 423 -13.46 8.42 -2.52
CA ALA A 423 -12.82 7.90 -1.31
C ALA A 423 -11.41 8.46 -1.17
N HIS A 424 -11.01 8.72 0.08
CA HIS A 424 -9.67 9.17 0.44
C HIS A 424 -9.06 8.23 1.48
N PHE A 425 -7.82 7.76 1.25
CA PHE A 425 -7.04 6.99 2.21
C PHE A 425 -5.89 7.84 2.76
N ASP A 426 -5.87 8.03 4.09
CA ASP A 426 -4.79 8.73 4.81
C ASP A 426 -3.85 7.68 5.42
N ILE A 427 -2.92 7.17 4.61
CA ILE A 427 -2.09 6.02 4.93
C ILE A 427 -0.79 6.39 5.66
N TYR A 428 -0.19 5.44 6.37
CA TYR A 428 1.12 5.62 6.97
C TYR A 428 2.29 5.31 6.02
N GLY A 429 2.13 4.30 5.16
CA GLY A 429 3.12 3.91 4.16
C GLY A 429 4.39 3.26 4.70
N TRP A 430 4.44 2.86 5.98
CA TRP A 430 5.63 2.32 6.59
C TRP A 430 5.37 1.22 7.62
N GLN A 431 6.12 0.12 7.54
CA GLN A 431 6.13 -0.98 8.49
C GLN A 431 7.35 -0.85 9.42
N ASN A 432 7.13 -0.46 10.68
CA ASN A 432 8.23 -0.21 11.62
C ASN A 432 9.00 -1.48 12.05
N LYS A 433 8.28 -2.58 12.20
CA LYS A 433 8.83 -3.88 12.63
C LYS A 433 8.37 -4.98 11.70
N ALA A 434 9.27 -5.90 11.39
CA ALA A 434 8.90 -7.06 10.59
C ALA A 434 7.84 -7.92 11.31
N ALA A 435 6.90 -8.43 10.52
CA ALA A 435 5.87 -9.36 10.92
C ALA A 435 5.66 -10.39 9.78
N PRO A 436 4.96 -11.52 10.01
CA PRO A 436 4.70 -12.51 8.96
C PRO A 436 4.09 -11.86 7.72
N GLY A 437 4.66 -12.11 6.53
CA GLY A 437 4.24 -11.49 5.27
C GLY A 437 4.42 -9.98 5.16
N ARG A 438 4.97 -9.33 6.18
CA ARG A 438 5.11 -7.88 6.28
C ARG A 438 6.53 -7.51 6.72
N PRO A 439 7.53 -7.54 5.82
CA PRO A 439 8.88 -7.09 6.15
C PRO A 439 8.89 -5.60 6.54
N ALA A 440 9.84 -5.21 7.38
CA ALA A 440 10.02 -3.80 7.75
C ALA A 440 10.38 -2.95 6.52
N GLY A 441 10.01 -1.67 6.54
CA GLY A 441 10.23 -0.73 5.45
C GLY A 441 8.94 -0.22 4.83
N GLY A 442 9.01 0.26 3.60
CA GLY A 442 7.87 0.73 2.83
C GLY A 442 6.79 -0.34 2.67
N VAL A 443 5.53 0.07 2.75
CA VAL A 443 4.36 -0.82 2.64
C VAL A 443 3.17 -0.07 2.03
N GLY A 444 2.45 -0.72 1.13
CA GLY A 444 1.12 -0.28 0.68
C GLY A 444 0.06 -0.60 1.73
N GLN A 445 -0.96 0.24 1.82
CA GLN A 445 -2.10 0.06 2.71
C GLN A 445 -3.39 0.43 1.98
N GLY A 446 -4.44 -0.38 2.11
CA GLY A 446 -5.74 -0.17 1.47
C GLY A 446 -5.81 -0.53 -0.03
N ALA A 447 -4.68 -0.81 -0.69
CA ALA A 447 -4.65 -1.15 -2.11
C ALA A 447 -5.40 -2.46 -2.41
N ARG A 448 -5.17 -3.51 -1.60
CA ARG A 448 -5.86 -4.78 -1.77
C ARG A 448 -7.33 -4.70 -1.39
N ALA A 449 -7.65 -3.93 -0.33
CA ALA A 449 -9.02 -3.65 0.06
C ALA A 449 -9.80 -3.02 -1.09
N LEU A 450 -9.22 -2.01 -1.74
CA LEU A 450 -9.83 -1.36 -2.89
C LEU A 450 -9.93 -2.31 -4.09
N LEU A 451 -8.86 -3.06 -4.42
CA LEU A 451 -8.89 -4.06 -5.50
C LEU A 451 -10.04 -5.07 -5.32
N ALA A 452 -10.23 -5.57 -4.10
CA ALA A 452 -11.31 -6.48 -3.76
C ALA A 452 -12.71 -5.82 -3.83
N ALA A 453 -12.78 -4.50 -3.63
CA ALA A 453 -14.04 -3.76 -3.69
C ALA A 453 -14.46 -3.39 -5.14
N LEU A 454 -13.54 -3.35 -6.11
CA LEU A 454 -13.83 -2.91 -7.49
C LEU A 454 -14.98 -3.66 -8.17
N PRO A 455 -15.12 -5.00 -8.06
CA PRO A 455 -16.26 -5.70 -8.66
C PRO A 455 -17.62 -5.18 -8.16
N ARG A 456 -17.74 -4.92 -6.87
CA ARG A 456 -18.96 -4.36 -6.27
C ARG A 456 -19.16 -2.88 -6.62
N LEU A 457 -18.06 -2.12 -6.72
CA LEU A 457 -18.11 -0.69 -6.99
C LEU A 457 -18.34 -0.36 -8.47
N LEU A 458 -17.73 -1.10 -9.36
CA LEU A 458 -17.69 -0.79 -10.80
C LEU A 458 -18.31 -1.88 -11.69
N GLY A 459 -18.65 -3.04 -11.14
CA GLY A 459 -19.22 -4.15 -11.92
C GLY A 459 -18.19 -4.86 -12.82
N VAL A 460 -16.95 -4.92 -12.41
CA VAL A 460 -15.82 -5.47 -13.20
C VAL A 460 -15.24 -6.73 -12.59
#